data_509b9feb79950a33dd4722739af58a12
#
_entry.id   509b9feb79950a33dd4722739af58a12
#
_cell.length_a   1.000
_cell.length_b   1.000
_cell.length_c   1.000
_cell.angle_alpha   90.00
_cell.angle_beta   90.00
_cell.angle_gamma   90.00
#
_symmetry.space_group_name_H-M   'P 1'
#
loop_
_entity.id
_entity.type
_entity.pdbx_description
1 polymer ?
#
loop_
_entity_poly.entity_id
_entity_poly.type
_entity_poly.pdbx_seq_one_letter_code
_entity_poly.pdbx_strand_id
1 'polypeptide(L)'
;MGGVAAVAVLATIVAAVLLFGGGDSGGPKGGSDNGSGQETAAVASAKDTGPVAVITDDPSCTAWTAINSQLANGGQGLWNDRDRSVPASAWTPKLRAQFIAAGQSMRGAAAQTVGLVKLTPHRVMRELYQQFIAYARAYSERIPKYTPADNNLAGAANSASSALGAICAAITDGSAAARGPLVSPSPPPSDIAPVGNLANPQPMLTNDNSVCSDWKSALNEFGKQTAAWQQMDPNVPSIYWNKEQKAVNYAVGPVMNSFAGKLEQLGRQSDNAVFQDLANLSAQYRRAFVTALPTYTPTDNHLANAANFVSTTVLGACVAVAE
;
A
#
# COMPACT_ATOMS: atom_id res chain seq x y z
N MET A 1 17.97 -5.09 26.51
CA MET A 1 18.37 -4.16 25.43
C MET A 1 18.14 -4.88 24.11
N GLY A 2 16.98 -4.71 23.52
CA GLY A 2 16.59 -5.35 22.27
C GLY A 2 16.49 -4.29 21.19
N GLY A 3 17.48 -4.24 20.29
CA GLY A 3 17.48 -3.35 19.15
C GLY A 3 16.43 -3.75 18.13
N VAL A 4 15.46 -2.88 17.87
CA VAL A 4 14.57 -2.97 16.73
C VAL A 4 15.37 -2.53 15.51
N ALA A 5 15.73 -3.48 14.66
CA ALA A 5 16.34 -3.19 13.37
C ALA A 5 15.29 -2.50 12.49
N ALA A 6 15.44 -1.19 12.29
CA ALA A 6 14.67 -0.44 11.32
C ALA A 6 15.13 -0.86 9.92
N VAL A 7 14.26 -1.51 9.15
CA VAL A 7 14.47 -1.76 7.73
C VAL A 7 14.34 -0.41 7.01
N ALA A 8 15.47 0.22 6.71
CA ALA A 8 15.50 1.41 5.87
C ALA A 8 15.43 0.95 4.41
N VAL A 9 14.24 1.02 3.82
CA VAL A 9 14.07 0.89 2.37
C VAL A 9 14.33 2.25 1.74
N LEU A 10 15.49 2.42 1.12
CA LEU A 10 15.81 3.58 0.30
C LEU A 10 15.02 3.48 -1.03
N ALA A 11 13.92 4.20 -1.13
CA ALA A 11 13.24 4.42 -2.39
C ALA A 11 13.93 5.58 -3.12
N THR A 12 14.72 5.27 -4.14
CA THR A 12 15.18 6.26 -5.11
C THR A 12 14.05 6.58 -6.08
N ILE A 13 13.48 7.78 -5.98
CA ILE A 13 12.46 8.30 -6.90
C ILE A 13 13.18 8.95 -8.07
N VAL A 14 13.02 8.40 -9.27
CA VAL A 14 13.36 9.09 -10.52
C VAL A 14 12.14 9.88 -10.96
N ALA A 15 12.23 11.21 -10.89
CA ALA A 15 11.22 12.13 -11.41
C ALA A 15 11.40 12.29 -12.93
N ALA A 16 10.44 11.77 -13.71
CA ALA A 16 10.30 12.15 -15.12
C ALA A 16 9.15 13.12 -15.26
N VAL A 17 9.48 14.38 -15.56
CA VAL A 17 8.52 15.44 -15.91
C VAL A 17 8.20 15.32 -17.39
N LEU A 18 6.95 15.12 -17.75
CA LEU A 18 6.44 15.38 -19.10
C LEU A 18 5.31 16.40 -19.04
N LEU A 19 5.60 17.56 -19.59
CA LEU A 19 4.67 18.63 -19.90
C LEU A 19 3.86 18.27 -21.15
N PHE A 20 2.53 18.28 -21.09
CA PHE A 20 1.70 18.66 -22.22
C PHE A 20 0.43 19.36 -21.73
N GLY A 21 0.21 20.50 -22.37
CA GLY A 21 -0.86 21.44 -22.04
C GLY A 21 -2.12 21.25 -22.87
N GLY A 22 -3.18 21.86 -22.35
CA GLY A 22 -4.08 22.69 -23.12
C GLY A 22 -5.41 22.13 -23.64
N GLY A 23 -6.52 22.74 -23.17
CA GLY A 23 -7.71 23.01 -23.97
C GLY A 23 -8.94 22.15 -23.66
N ASP A 24 -9.96 22.62 -23.23
CA ASP A 24 -11.02 23.55 -23.41
C ASP A 24 -12.40 22.98 -23.00
N SER A 25 -13.17 23.81 -22.48
CA SER A 25 -14.55 23.89 -22.02
C SER A 25 -15.63 22.98 -22.63
N GLY A 26 -16.61 22.59 -21.74
CA GLY A 26 -17.95 22.16 -22.13
C GLY A 26 -18.74 21.59 -20.96
N GLY A 27 -19.48 22.41 -20.20
CA GLY A 27 -20.46 21.89 -19.23
C GLY A 27 -21.81 21.59 -19.88
N PRO A 28 -22.60 20.75 -19.26
CA PRO A 28 -23.99 21.11 -19.04
C PRO A 28 -24.52 20.80 -17.63
N LYS A 29 -25.63 21.49 -17.34
CA LYS A 29 -26.38 21.68 -16.11
C LYS A 29 -27.10 20.44 -15.56
N GLY A 30 -27.12 20.36 -14.21
CA GLY A 30 -28.36 20.31 -13.42
C GLY A 30 -29.16 19.02 -13.35
N GLY A 31 -29.26 18.50 -12.13
CA GLY A 31 -30.24 17.53 -11.69
C GLY A 31 -29.94 17.09 -10.25
N SER A 32 -30.60 17.72 -9.27
CA SER A 32 -30.67 17.24 -7.90
C SER A 32 -31.58 16.02 -7.83
N ASP A 33 -31.10 14.92 -7.25
CA ASP A 33 -31.98 13.94 -6.62
C ASP A 33 -31.31 13.31 -5.39
N ASN A 34 -32.01 13.39 -4.28
CA ASN A 34 -31.68 12.84 -2.99
C ASN A 34 -31.99 11.35 -2.92
N GLY A 35 -31.02 10.52 -2.53
CA GLY A 35 -31.24 9.13 -2.21
C GLY A 35 -30.00 8.42 -1.71
N SER A 36 -29.97 8.02 -0.46
CA SER A 36 -28.87 7.27 0.17
C SER A 36 -28.57 5.89 -0.50
N GLY A 37 -29.42 5.41 -1.38
CA GLY A 37 -29.19 4.21 -2.20
C GLY A 37 -28.40 4.46 -3.49
N GLN A 38 -28.20 5.70 -3.89
CA GLN A 38 -27.56 6.10 -5.15
C GLN A 38 -26.04 6.20 -5.04
N GLU A 39 -25.50 6.39 -3.83
CA GLU A 39 -24.03 6.49 -3.65
C GLU A 39 -23.32 5.15 -3.89
N THR A 40 -23.91 4.01 -3.53
CA THR A 40 -23.32 2.69 -3.78
C THR A 40 -23.36 2.29 -5.25
N ALA A 41 -24.38 2.71 -5.99
CA ALA A 41 -24.49 2.48 -7.44
C ALA A 41 -23.43 3.25 -8.26
N ALA A 42 -22.87 4.32 -7.70
CA ALA A 42 -21.82 5.14 -8.35
C ALA A 42 -20.39 4.64 -8.08
N VAL A 43 -20.17 3.58 -7.29
CA VAL A 43 -18.86 3.01 -7.00
C VAL A 43 -18.53 1.91 -8.00
N ALA A 44 -17.50 2.08 -8.80
CA ALA A 44 -17.18 1.16 -9.90
C ALA A 44 -16.94 -0.29 -9.40
N SER A 45 -16.31 -0.45 -8.23
CA SER A 45 -16.02 -1.75 -7.62
C SER A 45 -17.15 -2.33 -6.75
N ALA A 46 -18.34 -1.70 -6.71
CA ALA A 46 -19.42 -2.17 -5.83
C ALA A 46 -19.91 -3.59 -6.14
N LYS A 47 -19.73 -4.05 -7.38
CA LYS A 47 -20.10 -5.40 -7.83
C LYS A 47 -18.90 -6.33 -8.01
N ASP A 48 -17.71 -5.92 -7.62
CA ASP A 48 -16.52 -6.77 -7.67
C ASP A 48 -16.57 -7.75 -6.49
N THR A 49 -17.02 -8.96 -6.76
CA THR A 49 -17.08 -10.10 -5.84
C THR A 49 -16.15 -11.23 -6.25
N GLY A 50 -15.31 -10.98 -7.27
CA GLY A 50 -14.39 -11.96 -7.80
C GLY A 50 -13.20 -12.27 -6.90
N PRO A 51 -12.39 -13.27 -7.28
CA PRO A 51 -11.13 -13.56 -6.61
C PRO A 51 -10.14 -12.41 -6.76
N VAL A 52 -9.25 -12.27 -5.77
CA VAL A 52 -8.16 -11.30 -5.86
C VAL A 52 -7.11 -11.80 -6.85
N ALA A 53 -6.69 -10.92 -7.76
CA ALA A 53 -5.65 -11.15 -8.76
C ALA A 53 -4.69 -9.96 -8.82
N VAL A 54 -3.62 -10.09 -9.60
CA VAL A 54 -2.76 -8.95 -9.94
C VAL A 54 -3.59 -7.93 -10.73
N ILE A 55 -3.58 -6.69 -10.30
CA ILE A 55 -4.29 -5.59 -10.96
C ILE A 55 -3.45 -5.15 -12.17
N THR A 56 -3.98 -5.32 -13.37
CA THR A 56 -3.27 -5.05 -14.62
C THR A 56 -3.61 -3.71 -15.26
N ASP A 57 -4.73 -3.12 -14.86
CA ASP A 57 -5.17 -1.79 -15.25
C ASP A 57 -6.04 -1.17 -14.14
N ASP A 58 -5.94 0.13 -13.95
CA ASP A 58 -6.82 0.87 -13.03
C ASP A 58 -6.86 2.36 -13.41
N PRO A 59 -8.05 2.92 -13.71
CA PRO A 59 -8.20 4.31 -14.15
C PRO A 59 -7.84 5.33 -13.07
N SER A 60 -7.78 4.94 -11.79
CA SER A 60 -7.44 5.84 -10.69
C SER A 60 -5.95 6.13 -10.59
N CYS A 61 -5.07 5.34 -11.24
CA CYS A 61 -3.62 5.40 -11.06
C CYS A 61 -2.99 6.74 -11.47
N THR A 62 -3.44 7.33 -12.57
CA THR A 62 -2.89 8.64 -13.01
C THR A 62 -3.14 9.72 -11.96
N ALA A 63 -4.36 9.80 -11.43
CA ALA A 63 -4.70 10.77 -10.40
C ALA A 63 -3.99 10.44 -9.06
N TRP A 64 -3.85 9.15 -8.71
CA TRP A 64 -3.10 8.75 -7.53
C TRP A 64 -1.63 9.17 -7.59
N THR A 65 -0.98 9.00 -8.73
CA THR A 65 0.42 9.42 -8.92
C THR A 65 0.62 10.90 -8.60
N ALA A 66 -0.31 11.76 -9.02
CA ALA A 66 -0.26 13.19 -8.72
C ALA A 66 -0.42 13.47 -7.21
N ILE A 67 -1.41 12.83 -6.55
CA ILE A 67 -1.65 12.97 -5.11
C ILE A 67 -0.43 12.48 -4.31
N ASN A 68 0.11 11.31 -4.67
CA ASN A 68 1.27 10.73 -3.99
C ASN A 68 2.52 11.59 -4.14
N SER A 69 2.74 12.17 -5.32
CA SER A 69 3.85 13.11 -5.55
C SER A 69 3.70 14.38 -4.69
N GLN A 70 2.50 14.92 -4.56
CA GLN A 70 2.24 16.06 -3.68
C GLN A 70 2.47 15.73 -2.21
N LEU A 71 2.01 14.55 -1.76
CA LEU A 71 2.24 14.05 -0.41
C LEU A 71 3.73 13.92 -0.14
N ALA A 72 4.48 13.36 -1.08
CA ALA A 72 5.92 13.19 -1.00
C ALA A 72 6.66 14.54 -0.91
N ASN A 73 6.29 15.50 -1.74
CA ASN A 73 6.96 16.81 -1.82
C ASN A 73 6.52 17.77 -0.70
N GLY A 74 5.25 17.66 -0.25
CA GLY A 74 4.65 18.60 0.70
C GLY A 74 5.15 18.49 2.15
N GLY A 75 5.86 17.44 2.50
CA GLY A 75 6.32 17.24 3.86
C GLY A 75 7.59 16.41 4.03
N GLN A 76 8.16 15.85 2.97
CA GLN A 76 9.23 14.83 3.11
C GLN A 76 10.54 15.38 3.66
N GLY A 77 10.97 16.57 3.32
CA GLY A 77 12.17 17.18 3.94
C GLY A 77 12.01 17.40 5.45
N LEU A 78 10.79 17.71 5.90
CA LEU A 78 10.48 17.94 7.31
C LEU A 78 10.00 16.65 8.01
N TRP A 79 9.42 15.71 7.25
CA TRP A 79 8.88 14.47 7.77
C TRP A 79 9.95 13.51 8.28
N ASN A 80 11.04 13.33 7.52
CA ASN A 80 12.09 12.38 7.88
C ASN A 80 12.95 12.86 9.05
N ASP A 81 13.08 14.18 9.22
CA ASP A 81 13.92 14.80 10.25
C ASP A 81 13.22 14.95 11.61
N ARG A 82 11.89 14.64 11.70
CA ARG A 82 11.18 14.76 12.97
C ARG A 82 11.55 13.62 13.92
N ASP A 83 11.79 13.97 15.17
CA ASP A 83 11.97 12.97 16.22
C ASP A 83 10.61 12.41 16.67
N ARG A 84 10.33 11.18 16.23
CA ARG A 84 9.07 10.46 16.49
C ARG A 84 8.94 9.95 17.92
N SER A 85 10.03 9.92 18.67
CA SER A 85 10.05 9.44 20.06
C SER A 85 9.56 10.48 21.06
N VAL A 86 9.43 11.75 20.64
CA VAL A 86 9.08 12.88 21.54
C VAL A 86 7.56 13.11 21.52
N PRO A 87 6.85 13.00 22.67
CA PRO A 87 5.42 13.27 22.75
C PRO A 87 5.11 14.77 22.58
N ALA A 88 3.87 15.09 22.19
CA ALA A 88 3.44 16.47 21.91
C ALA A 88 3.64 17.44 23.07
N SER A 89 3.62 16.95 24.31
CA SER A 89 3.85 17.74 25.54
C SER A 89 5.29 18.26 25.66
N ALA A 90 6.24 17.61 25.00
CA ALA A 90 7.67 17.94 25.04
C ALA A 90 8.20 18.56 23.73
N TRP A 91 7.34 18.89 22.78
CA TRP A 91 7.77 19.45 21.50
C TRP A 91 8.30 20.88 21.62
N THR A 92 9.44 21.09 20.98
CA THR A 92 9.89 22.45 20.66
C THR A 92 8.96 23.08 19.60
N PRO A 93 8.94 24.43 19.45
CA PRO A 93 8.16 25.09 18.38
C PRO A 93 8.49 24.54 16.97
N LYS A 94 9.76 24.23 16.69
CA LYS A 94 10.23 23.65 15.41
C LYS A 94 9.63 22.24 15.20
N LEU A 95 9.75 21.37 16.21
CA LEU A 95 9.24 19.99 16.10
C LEU A 95 7.72 19.98 15.97
N ARG A 96 7.02 20.85 16.71
CA ARG A 96 5.57 21.03 16.57
C ARG A 96 5.17 21.43 15.16
N ALA A 97 5.87 22.38 14.54
CA ALA A 97 5.61 22.81 13.18
C ALA A 97 5.80 21.66 12.18
N GLN A 98 6.82 20.80 12.36
CA GLN A 98 7.06 19.62 11.53
C GLN A 98 5.90 18.61 11.60
N PHE A 99 5.42 18.28 12.81
CA PHE A 99 4.28 17.37 12.99
C PHE A 99 2.97 17.94 12.41
N ILE A 100 2.72 19.24 12.62
CA ILE A 100 1.52 19.90 12.06
C ILE A 100 1.56 19.87 10.52
N ALA A 101 2.68 20.21 9.90
CA ALA A 101 2.85 20.17 8.44
C ALA A 101 2.65 18.75 7.87
N ALA A 102 3.22 17.74 8.53
CA ALA A 102 3.04 16.34 8.16
C ALA A 102 1.56 15.91 8.24
N GLY A 103 0.86 16.25 9.32
CA GLY A 103 -0.56 15.94 9.47
C GLY A 103 -1.46 16.66 8.46
N GLN A 104 -1.15 17.91 8.13
CA GLN A 104 -1.86 18.67 7.09
C GLN A 104 -1.66 18.03 5.71
N SER A 105 -0.44 17.63 5.36
CA SER A 105 -0.15 16.93 4.09
C SER A 105 -0.90 15.60 3.99
N MET A 106 -0.92 14.78 5.05
CA MET A 106 -1.67 13.52 5.07
C MET A 106 -3.18 13.75 4.97
N ARG A 107 -3.71 14.71 5.70
CA ARG A 107 -5.15 15.05 5.64
C ARG A 107 -5.55 15.56 4.25
N GLY A 108 -4.72 16.39 3.63
CA GLY A 108 -4.93 16.90 2.28
C GLY A 108 -4.93 15.77 1.23
N ALA A 109 -3.94 14.88 1.28
CA ALA A 109 -3.88 13.72 0.41
C ALA A 109 -5.07 12.78 0.62
N ALA A 110 -5.46 12.49 1.87
CA ALA A 110 -6.62 11.68 2.18
C ALA A 110 -7.93 12.28 1.61
N ALA A 111 -8.10 13.60 1.69
CA ALA A 111 -9.27 14.29 1.14
C ALA A 111 -9.35 14.15 -0.39
N GLN A 112 -8.23 14.32 -1.10
CA GLN A 112 -8.15 14.16 -2.55
C GLN A 112 -8.39 12.71 -2.99
N THR A 113 -8.00 11.73 -2.17
CA THR A 113 -8.12 10.28 -2.47
C THR A 113 -9.58 9.80 -2.45
N VAL A 114 -10.50 10.48 -1.74
CA VAL A 114 -11.93 10.08 -1.65
C VAL A 114 -12.57 9.91 -3.04
N GLY A 115 -12.22 10.75 -4.00
CA GLY A 115 -12.69 10.62 -5.38
C GLY A 115 -12.23 9.34 -6.07
N LEU A 116 -11.01 8.88 -5.78
CA LEU A 116 -10.40 7.70 -6.41
C LEU A 116 -11.06 6.39 -5.96
N VAL A 117 -11.56 6.35 -4.72
CA VAL A 117 -12.30 5.20 -4.17
C VAL A 117 -13.51 4.83 -5.04
N LYS A 118 -14.12 5.81 -5.71
CA LYS A 118 -15.26 5.59 -6.62
C LYS A 118 -14.85 5.11 -8.01
N LEU A 119 -13.62 5.46 -8.45
CA LEU A 119 -13.16 5.24 -9.83
C LEU A 119 -12.61 3.83 -10.05
N THR A 120 -11.93 3.26 -9.08
CA THR A 120 -11.34 1.92 -9.23
C THR A 120 -12.41 0.85 -9.37
N PRO A 121 -12.34 -0.02 -10.41
CA PRO A 121 -13.21 -1.16 -10.55
C PRO A 121 -12.84 -2.34 -9.65
N HIS A 122 -11.67 -2.31 -9.01
CA HIS A 122 -11.16 -3.38 -8.18
C HIS A 122 -11.47 -3.16 -6.71
N ARG A 123 -12.21 -4.13 -6.10
CA ARG A 123 -12.56 -4.11 -4.67
C ARG A 123 -11.34 -3.90 -3.78
N VAL A 124 -10.31 -4.69 -3.98
CA VAL A 124 -9.11 -4.65 -3.13
C VAL A 124 -8.32 -3.33 -3.29
N MET A 125 -8.33 -2.71 -4.47
CA MET A 125 -7.73 -1.39 -4.68
C MET A 125 -8.54 -0.30 -3.95
N ARG A 126 -9.88 -0.38 -4.02
CA ARG A 126 -10.77 0.48 -3.23
C ARG A 126 -10.47 0.37 -1.74
N GLU A 127 -10.37 -0.84 -1.22
CA GLU A 127 -10.08 -1.10 0.18
C GLU A 127 -8.72 -0.51 0.59
N LEU A 128 -7.70 -0.65 -0.24
CA LEU A 128 -6.38 -0.07 0.01
C LEU A 128 -6.42 1.46 0.06
N TYR A 129 -7.19 2.12 -0.85
CA TYR A 129 -7.45 3.56 -0.78
C TYR A 129 -8.16 3.94 0.53
N GLN A 130 -9.17 3.16 0.93
CA GLN A 130 -9.91 3.39 2.17
C GLN A 130 -8.99 3.27 3.39
N GLN A 131 -8.06 2.32 3.42
CA GLN A 131 -7.09 2.18 4.51
C GLN A 131 -6.11 3.37 4.54
N PHE A 132 -5.62 3.84 3.39
CA PHE A 132 -4.82 5.06 3.33
C PHE A 132 -5.56 6.26 3.94
N ILE A 133 -6.82 6.50 3.52
CA ILE A 133 -7.64 7.61 4.03
C ILE A 133 -7.85 7.49 5.53
N ALA A 134 -8.24 6.31 6.02
CA ALA A 134 -8.54 6.07 7.43
C ALA A 134 -7.33 6.33 8.33
N TYR A 135 -6.18 5.73 8.02
CA TYR A 135 -4.98 5.88 8.83
C TYR A 135 -4.35 7.29 8.72
N ALA A 136 -4.37 7.92 7.54
CA ALA A 136 -3.87 9.28 7.37
C ALA A 136 -4.68 10.31 8.19
N ARG A 137 -6.00 10.13 8.25
CA ARG A 137 -6.87 10.97 9.09
C ARG A 137 -6.68 10.69 10.56
N ALA A 138 -6.69 9.42 10.96
CA ALA A 138 -6.47 9.03 12.35
C ALA A 138 -5.14 9.60 12.88
N TYR A 139 -4.06 9.49 12.12
CA TYR A 139 -2.79 10.13 12.50
C TYR A 139 -2.91 11.65 12.65
N SER A 140 -3.53 12.33 11.68
CA SER A 140 -3.68 13.78 11.70
C SER A 140 -4.48 14.28 12.91
N GLU A 141 -5.46 13.49 13.36
CA GLU A 141 -6.29 13.79 14.54
C GLU A 141 -5.53 13.61 15.85
N ARG A 142 -4.53 12.72 15.88
CA ARG A 142 -3.70 12.48 17.06
C ARG A 142 -2.65 13.56 17.30
N ILE A 143 -2.24 14.33 16.28
CA ILE A 143 -1.15 15.31 16.38
C ILE A 143 -1.26 16.27 17.56
N PRO A 144 -2.43 16.86 17.92
CA PRO A 144 -2.51 17.76 19.07
C PRO A 144 -2.12 17.13 20.40
N LYS A 145 -2.27 15.79 20.51
CA LYS A 145 -1.99 14.99 21.71
C LYS A 145 -1.04 13.82 21.39
N TYR A 146 -0.23 13.96 20.35
CA TYR A 146 0.63 12.91 19.84
C TYR A 146 1.46 12.24 20.94
N THR A 147 1.47 10.92 20.88
CA THR A 147 2.39 10.04 21.60
C THR A 147 3.25 9.26 20.57
N PRO A 148 4.41 8.72 20.95
CA PRO A 148 5.23 7.89 20.04
C PRO A 148 4.46 6.74 19.40
N ALA A 149 3.49 6.17 20.08
CA ALA A 149 2.59 5.13 19.61
C ALA A 149 1.77 5.56 18.38
N ASP A 150 1.29 6.79 18.36
CA ASP A 150 0.52 7.32 17.23
C ASP A 150 1.29 7.33 15.90
N ASN A 151 2.64 7.17 15.95
CA ASN A 151 3.44 7.02 14.74
C ASN A 151 3.11 5.73 13.95
N ASN A 152 2.51 4.73 14.59
CA ASN A 152 2.08 3.50 13.94
C ASN A 152 0.96 3.76 12.93
N LEU A 153 0.07 4.72 13.22
CA LEU A 153 -0.97 5.18 12.28
C LEU A 153 -0.34 5.78 11.02
N ALA A 154 0.71 6.61 11.19
CA ALA A 154 1.46 7.15 10.07
C ALA A 154 2.17 6.04 9.27
N GLY A 155 2.69 5.03 9.95
CA GLY A 155 3.31 3.86 9.33
C GLY A 155 2.33 3.09 8.43
N ALA A 156 1.11 2.84 8.93
CA ALA A 156 0.06 2.18 8.15
C ALA A 156 -0.35 3.01 6.93
N ALA A 157 -0.57 4.32 7.10
CA ALA A 157 -0.90 5.22 5.99
C ALA A 157 0.21 5.27 4.92
N ASN A 158 1.47 5.38 5.33
CA ASN A 158 2.61 5.41 4.41
C ASN A 158 2.77 4.09 3.65
N SER A 159 2.58 2.95 4.32
CA SER A 159 2.63 1.64 3.67
C SER A 159 1.52 1.49 2.64
N ALA A 160 0.29 1.91 2.94
CA ALA A 160 -0.83 1.91 2.00
C ALA A 160 -0.56 2.83 0.80
N SER A 161 -0.03 4.04 1.05
CA SER A 161 0.37 4.97 -0.01
C SER A 161 1.45 4.38 -0.93
N SER A 162 2.47 3.74 -0.34
CA SER A 162 3.53 3.08 -1.10
C SER A 162 3.03 1.87 -1.88
N ALA A 163 2.08 1.09 -1.33
CA ALA A 163 1.46 -0.03 -2.01
C ALA A 163 0.68 0.44 -3.25
N LEU A 164 -0.16 1.46 -3.11
CA LEU A 164 -0.88 2.09 -4.21
C LEU A 164 0.08 2.61 -5.29
N GLY A 165 1.16 3.27 -4.87
CA GLY A 165 2.20 3.76 -5.78
C GLY A 165 2.88 2.62 -6.55
N ALA A 166 3.26 1.53 -5.88
CA ALA A 166 3.91 0.39 -6.49
C ALA A 166 2.97 -0.38 -7.46
N ILE A 167 1.68 -0.53 -7.09
CA ILE A 167 0.66 -1.12 -7.96
C ILE A 167 0.51 -0.29 -9.23
N CYS A 168 0.34 1.03 -9.09
CA CYS A 168 0.20 1.92 -10.23
C CYS A 168 1.46 1.97 -11.11
N ALA A 169 2.66 1.91 -10.51
CA ALA A 169 3.91 1.79 -11.27
C ALA A 169 3.98 0.47 -12.04
N ALA A 170 3.61 -0.66 -11.43
CA ALA A 170 3.56 -1.95 -12.10
C ALA A 170 2.59 -1.96 -13.30
N ILE A 171 1.46 -1.23 -13.19
CA ILE A 171 0.51 -1.04 -14.30
C ILE A 171 1.14 -0.16 -15.39
N THR A 172 1.65 1.01 -15.03
CA THR A 172 2.19 2.00 -15.97
C THR A 172 3.38 1.47 -16.75
N ASP A 173 4.29 0.75 -16.07
CA ASP A 173 5.50 0.19 -16.68
C ASP A 173 5.27 -1.19 -17.32
N GLY A 174 4.03 -1.68 -17.31
CA GLY A 174 3.59 -2.90 -18.02
C GLY A 174 3.96 -4.22 -17.32
N SER A 175 4.67 -4.21 -16.17
CA SER A 175 5.05 -5.45 -15.48
C SER A 175 3.83 -6.21 -14.95
N ALA A 176 2.80 -5.52 -14.48
CA ALA A 176 1.54 -6.15 -14.05
C ALA A 176 0.84 -6.86 -15.22
N ALA A 177 0.73 -6.22 -16.38
CA ALA A 177 0.13 -6.81 -17.57
C ALA A 177 0.93 -8.00 -18.11
N ALA A 178 2.28 -7.93 -18.03
CA ALA A 178 3.16 -9.01 -18.50
C ALA A 178 3.16 -10.24 -17.57
N ARG A 179 3.05 -10.07 -16.27
CA ARG A 179 3.19 -11.14 -15.26
C ARG A 179 1.88 -11.59 -14.64
N GLY A 180 0.88 -10.71 -14.53
CA GLY A 180 -0.43 -11.03 -13.94
C GLY A 180 -1.11 -12.26 -14.55
N PRO A 181 -1.21 -12.38 -15.88
CA PRO A 181 -1.82 -13.55 -16.53
C PRO A 181 -1.11 -14.89 -16.26
N LEU A 182 0.14 -14.85 -15.76
CA LEU A 182 0.92 -16.04 -15.43
C LEU A 182 0.65 -16.56 -14.01
N VAL A 183 -0.15 -15.85 -13.23
CA VAL A 183 -0.50 -16.21 -11.85
C VAL A 183 -1.99 -16.51 -11.77
N SER A 184 -2.32 -17.70 -11.27
CA SER A 184 -3.72 -18.03 -10.99
C SER A 184 -4.26 -17.12 -9.90
N PRO A 185 -5.46 -16.54 -10.07
CA PRO A 185 -6.11 -15.75 -9.01
C PRO A 185 -6.24 -16.54 -7.70
N SER A 186 -6.36 -15.83 -6.58
CA SER A 186 -6.69 -16.46 -5.29
C SER A 186 -8.06 -17.16 -5.37
N PRO A 187 -8.37 -18.09 -4.45
CA PRO A 187 -9.74 -18.59 -4.33
C PRO A 187 -10.73 -17.44 -4.14
N PRO A 188 -11.98 -17.57 -4.62
CA PRO A 188 -13.02 -16.58 -4.35
C PRO A 188 -13.15 -16.31 -2.85
N PRO A 189 -13.37 -15.06 -2.43
CA PRO A 189 -13.52 -14.73 -1.02
C PRO A 189 -14.79 -15.38 -0.45
N SER A 190 -14.73 -15.86 0.80
CA SER A 190 -15.87 -16.36 1.53
C SER A 190 -16.75 -15.25 2.10
N ASP A 191 -16.15 -14.08 2.33
CA ASP A 191 -16.82 -12.87 2.81
C ASP A 191 -16.24 -11.66 2.09
N ILE A 192 -17.06 -10.63 1.92
CA ILE A 192 -16.70 -9.39 1.22
C ILE A 192 -17.08 -8.21 2.10
N ALA A 193 -16.10 -7.36 2.38
CA ALA A 193 -16.35 -6.14 3.11
C ALA A 193 -17.33 -5.22 2.35
N PRO A 194 -18.34 -4.67 3.03
CA PRO A 194 -19.25 -3.70 2.42
C PRO A 194 -18.46 -2.47 1.94
N VAL A 195 -18.98 -1.79 0.93
CA VAL A 195 -18.37 -0.55 0.41
C VAL A 195 -18.18 0.49 1.51
N GLY A 196 -19.08 0.55 2.47
CA GLY A 196 -19.00 1.44 3.62
C GLY A 196 -19.15 2.93 3.27
N ASN A 197 -18.78 3.78 4.22
CA ASN A 197 -18.80 5.23 4.03
C ASN A 197 -17.50 5.69 3.35
N LEU A 198 -17.56 6.00 2.07
CA LEU A 198 -16.40 6.44 1.28
C LEU A 198 -15.79 7.74 1.77
N ALA A 199 -16.63 8.65 2.29
CA ALA A 199 -16.16 9.92 2.82
C ALA A 199 -15.48 9.78 4.19
N ASN A 200 -15.78 8.72 4.93
CA ASN A 200 -15.20 8.46 6.24
C ASN A 200 -14.97 6.95 6.46
N PRO A 201 -14.03 6.34 5.70
CA PRO A 201 -13.70 4.94 5.88
C PRO A 201 -13.05 4.70 7.26
N GLN A 202 -13.25 3.48 7.77
CA GLN A 202 -12.68 3.07 9.05
C GLN A 202 -11.40 2.23 8.83
N PRO A 203 -10.45 2.25 9.77
CA PRO A 203 -9.36 1.30 9.80
C PRO A 203 -9.87 -0.14 9.74
N MET A 204 -9.16 -1.03 9.04
CA MET A 204 -9.56 -2.44 8.95
C MET A 204 -9.53 -3.15 10.31
N LEU A 205 -8.65 -2.72 11.20
CA LEU A 205 -8.61 -3.19 12.58
C LEU A 205 -8.89 -2.02 13.53
N THR A 206 -9.82 -2.24 14.46
CA THR A 206 -10.15 -1.31 15.55
C THR A 206 -9.80 -1.89 16.91
N ASN A 207 -9.51 -3.18 16.96
CA ASN A 207 -9.10 -3.93 18.14
C ASN A 207 -8.00 -4.91 17.75
N ASP A 208 -7.33 -5.48 18.74
CA ASP A 208 -6.33 -6.52 18.51
C ASP A 208 -6.94 -7.71 17.75
N ASN A 209 -6.14 -8.30 16.87
CA ASN A 209 -6.53 -9.43 16.05
C ASN A 209 -5.58 -10.60 16.32
N SER A 210 -6.13 -11.78 16.56
CA SER A 210 -5.39 -12.97 16.97
C SER A 210 -4.25 -13.37 16.03
N VAL A 211 -4.35 -13.02 14.73
CA VAL A 211 -3.31 -13.35 13.73
C VAL A 211 -2.17 -12.32 13.65
N CYS A 212 -2.28 -11.17 14.32
CA CYS A 212 -1.30 -10.09 14.21
C CYS A 212 0.11 -10.50 14.66
N SER A 213 0.21 -11.30 15.73
CA SER A 213 1.48 -11.84 16.20
C SER A 213 2.13 -12.76 15.16
N ASP A 214 1.34 -13.66 14.57
CA ASP A 214 1.80 -14.60 13.54
C ASP A 214 2.15 -13.86 12.24
N TRP A 215 1.39 -12.83 11.87
CA TRP A 215 1.69 -11.98 10.73
C TRP A 215 3.05 -11.29 10.87
N LYS A 216 3.30 -10.68 12.02
CA LYS A 216 4.60 -10.06 12.34
C LYS A 216 5.74 -11.07 12.31
N SER A 217 5.52 -12.26 12.88
CA SER A 217 6.50 -13.34 12.90
C SER A 217 6.82 -13.84 11.50
N ALA A 218 5.81 -14.03 10.64
CA ALA A 218 5.99 -14.44 9.25
C ALA A 218 6.78 -13.41 8.44
N LEU A 219 6.52 -12.11 8.61
CA LEU A 219 7.29 -11.03 7.97
C LEU A 219 8.75 -11.01 8.42
N ASN A 220 9.00 -11.17 9.72
CA ASN A 220 10.35 -11.21 10.27
C ASN A 220 11.15 -12.40 9.74
N GLU A 221 10.51 -13.57 9.66
CA GLU A 221 11.14 -14.78 9.13
C GLU A 221 11.45 -14.64 7.63
N PHE A 222 10.49 -14.13 6.86
CA PHE A 222 10.69 -13.81 5.44
C PHE A 222 11.86 -12.84 5.25
N GLY A 223 11.97 -11.79 6.06
CA GLY A 223 13.06 -10.84 6.02
C GLY A 223 14.43 -11.50 6.24
N LYS A 224 14.53 -12.45 7.19
CA LYS A 224 15.75 -13.22 7.44
C LYS A 224 16.10 -14.13 6.28
N GLN A 225 15.12 -14.88 5.77
CA GLN A 225 15.33 -15.84 4.67
C GLN A 225 15.69 -15.17 3.35
N THR A 226 15.29 -13.93 3.15
CA THR A 226 15.56 -13.16 1.92
C THR A 226 16.68 -12.13 2.06
N ALA A 227 17.43 -12.12 3.18
CA ALA A 227 18.43 -11.10 3.47
C ALA A 227 19.49 -10.94 2.36
N ALA A 228 19.97 -12.04 1.77
CA ALA A 228 20.92 -12.00 0.66
C ALA A 228 20.31 -11.40 -0.61
N TRP A 229 19.04 -11.73 -0.90
CA TRP A 229 18.31 -11.18 -2.05
C TRP A 229 18.04 -9.67 -1.87
N GLN A 230 17.75 -9.21 -0.68
CA GLN A 230 17.51 -7.78 -0.38
C GLN A 230 18.75 -6.89 -0.60
N GLN A 231 19.95 -7.48 -0.71
CA GLN A 231 21.19 -6.77 -1.03
C GLN A 231 21.46 -6.67 -2.54
N MET A 232 20.61 -7.32 -3.36
CA MET A 232 20.78 -7.26 -4.80
C MET A 232 20.33 -5.91 -5.34
N ASP A 233 21.07 -5.38 -6.34
CA ASP A 233 20.66 -4.18 -7.05
C ASP A 233 19.46 -4.49 -7.95
N PRO A 234 18.27 -3.92 -7.69
CA PRO A 234 17.08 -4.18 -8.50
C PRO A 234 17.15 -3.56 -9.90
N ASN A 235 18.14 -2.72 -10.18
CA ASN A 235 18.31 -2.08 -11.48
C ASN A 235 19.07 -2.95 -12.49
N VAL A 236 19.56 -4.11 -12.08
CA VAL A 236 20.31 -5.04 -12.95
C VAL A 236 19.36 -6.07 -13.55
N PRO A 237 19.08 -6.04 -14.88
CA PRO A 237 18.28 -7.05 -15.56
C PRO A 237 18.91 -8.46 -15.50
N SER A 238 18.07 -9.50 -15.55
CA SER A 238 18.51 -10.90 -15.43
C SER A 238 19.56 -11.33 -16.46
N ILE A 239 19.56 -10.71 -17.64
CA ILE A 239 20.56 -10.98 -18.71
C ILE A 239 21.99 -10.60 -18.29
N TYR A 240 22.15 -9.68 -17.35
CA TYR A 240 23.46 -9.25 -16.84
C TYR A 240 23.82 -9.89 -15.50
N TRP A 241 22.97 -10.76 -14.94
CA TRP A 241 23.30 -11.44 -13.68
C TRP A 241 24.46 -12.40 -13.88
N ASN A 242 25.48 -12.27 -13.02
CA ASN A 242 26.53 -13.26 -12.90
C ASN A 242 25.99 -14.56 -12.25
N LYS A 243 26.86 -15.56 -12.08
CA LYS A 243 26.46 -16.87 -11.53
C LYS A 243 25.92 -16.78 -10.11
N GLU A 244 26.55 -15.98 -9.28
CA GLU A 244 26.18 -15.77 -7.87
C GLU A 244 24.85 -15.03 -7.78
N GLN A 245 24.66 -13.99 -8.56
CA GLN A 245 23.41 -13.23 -8.63
C GLN A 245 22.25 -14.11 -9.12
N LYS A 246 22.45 -14.95 -10.13
CA LYS A 246 21.45 -15.93 -10.59
C LYS A 246 21.08 -16.90 -9.47
N ALA A 247 22.08 -17.42 -8.75
CA ALA A 247 21.84 -18.35 -7.64
C ALA A 247 20.96 -17.72 -6.55
N VAL A 248 21.27 -16.49 -6.14
CA VAL A 248 20.48 -15.75 -5.12
C VAL A 248 19.07 -15.48 -5.61
N ASN A 249 18.90 -14.96 -6.82
CA ASN A 249 17.59 -14.64 -7.37
C ASN A 249 16.70 -15.88 -7.59
N TYR A 250 17.27 -17.02 -8.00
CA TYR A 250 16.49 -18.24 -8.15
C TYR A 250 16.17 -18.93 -6.82
N ALA A 251 17.08 -18.84 -5.84
CA ALA A 251 16.85 -19.41 -4.53
C ALA A 251 15.71 -18.72 -3.76
N VAL A 252 15.44 -17.44 -4.05
CA VAL A 252 14.38 -16.69 -3.36
C VAL A 252 12.96 -17.07 -3.82
N GLY A 253 12.80 -17.60 -5.04
CA GLY A 253 11.48 -17.94 -5.60
C GLY A 253 10.65 -18.89 -4.71
N PRO A 254 11.18 -20.06 -4.31
CA PRO A 254 10.48 -20.96 -3.38
C PRO A 254 10.13 -20.31 -2.03
N VAL A 255 11.02 -19.48 -1.48
CA VAL A 255 10.79 -18.74 -0.23
C VAL A 255 9.62 -17.78 -0.40
N MET A 256 9.58 -17.02 -1.49
CA MET A 256 8.50 -16.08 -1.80
C MET A 256 7.16 -16.79 -1.98
N ASN A 257 7.13 -17.94 -2.69
CA ASN A 257 5.89 -18.72 -2.86
C ASN A 257 5.38 -19.30 -1.54
N SER A 258 6.28 -19.83 -0.70
CA SER A 258 5.93 -20.33 0.63
C SER A 258 5.35 -19.21 1.51
N PHE A 259 6.00 -18.05 1.50
CA PHE A 259 5.53 -16.89 2.24
C PHE A 259 4.18 -16.37 1.72
N ALA A 260 3.97 -16.33 0.40
CA ALA A 260 2.66 -16.00 -0.17
C ALA A 260 1.55 -16.91 0.34
N GLY A 261 1.78 -18.23 0.38
CA GLY A 261 0.83 -19.20 0.95
C GLY A 261 0.57 -18.97 2.45
N LYS A 262 1.61 -18.59 3.22
CA LYS A 262 1.46 -18.26 4.64
C LYS A 262 0.60 -17.02 4.85
N LEU A 263 0.78 -15.98 4.04
CA LEU A 263 -0.04 -14.75 4.10
C LEU A 263 -1.51 -15.06 3.82
N GLU A 264 -1.81 -15.83 2.78
CA GLU A 264 -3.18 -16.25 2.46
C GLU A 264 -3.82 -17.08 3.60
N GLN A 265 -3.04 -17.96 4.23
CA GLN A 265 -3.50 -18.71 5.40
C GLN A 265 -3.90 -17.78 6.54
N LEU A 266 -3.02 -16.83 6.91
CA LEU A 266 -3.27 -15.86 7.98
C LEU A 266 -4.44 -14.92 7.62
N GLY A 267 -4.56 -14.53 6.35
CA GLY A 267 -5.71 -13.77 5.87
C GLY A 267 -7.03 -14.47 6.15
N ARG A 268 -7.12 -15.77 5.84
CA ARG A 268 -8.34 -16.58 6.13
C ARG A 268 -8.62 -16.75 7.62
N GLN A 269 -7.58 -16.71 8.45
CA GLN A 269 -7.71 -16.88 9.92
C GLN A 269 -8.03 -15.56 10.63
N SER A 270 -7.98 -14.43 9.92
CA SER A 270 -8.16 -13.10 10.54
C SER A 270 -9.60 -12.75 10.88
N ASP A 271 -10.58 -13.49 10.34
CA ASP A 271 -12.02 -13.17 10.42
C ASP A 271 -12.33 -11.70 10.00
N ASN A 272 -11.51 -11.16 9.08
CA ASN A 272 -11.64 -9.81 8.57
C ASN A 272 -11.46 -9.79 7.05
N ALA A 273 -12.52 -9.45 6.33
CA ALA A 273 -12.55 -9.52 4.87
C ALA A 273 -11.51 -8.61 4.20
N VAL A 274 -11.29 -7.39 4.71
CA VAL A 274 -10.27 -6.46 4.17
C VAL A 274 -8.87 -7.00 4.42
N PHE A 275 -8.61 -7.52 5.62
CA PHE A 275 -7.33 -8.16 5.94
C PHE A 275 -7.06 -9.33 4.98
N GLN A 276 -8.05 -10.21 4.76
CA GLN A 276 -7.94 -11.35 3.86
C GLN A 276 -7.68 -10.90 2.42
N ASP A 277 -8.38 -9.90 1.93
CA ASP A 277 -8.19 -9.37 0.59
C ASP A 277 -6.79 -8.78 0.39
N LEU A 278 -6.27 -8.01 1.35
CA LEU A 278 -4.91 -7.48 1.30
C LEU A 278 -3.85 -8.59 1.43
N ALA A 279 -4.09 -9.62 2.24
CA ALA A 279 -3.22 -10.79 2.31
C ALA A 279 -3.12 -11.50 0.96
N ASN A 280 -4.27 -11.72 0.31
CA ASN A 280 -4.35 -12.31 -1.02
C ASN A 280 -3.65 -11.44 -2.07
N LEU A 281 -3.87 -10.12 -2.04
CA LEU A 281 -3.23 -9.19 -2.98
C LEU A 281 -1.70 -9.25 -2.86
N SER A 282 -1.17 -9.20 -1.63
CA SER A 282 0.27 -9.33 -1.39
C SER A 282 0.81 -10.65 -1.95
N ALA A 283 0.08 -11.76 -1.74
CA ALA A 283 0.46 -13.07 -2.26
C ALA A 283 0.47 -13.11 -3.79
N GLN A 284 -0.53 -12.52 -4.46
CA GLN A 284 -0.62 -12.46 -5.92
C GLN A 284 0.56 -11.69 -6.54
N TYR A 285 0.87 -10.51 -6.03
CA TYR A 285 2.00 -9.72 -6.51
C TYR A 285 3.35 -10.42 -6.24
N ARG A 286 3.49 -11.16 -5.14
CA ARG A 286 4.69 -11.92 -4.82
C ARG A 286 4.90 -13.07 -5.81
N ARG A 287 3.84 -13.81 -6.14
CA ARG A 287 3.89 -14.85 -7.17
C ARG A 287 4.19 -14.27 -8.55
N ALA A 288 3.61 -13.11 -8.89
CA ALA A 288 3.90 -12.43 -10.15
C ALA A 288 5.38 -12.05 -10.25
N PHE A 289 5.98 -11.55 -9.16
CA PHE A 289 7.42 -11.30 -9.14
C PHE A 289 8.24 -12.58 -9.33
N VAL A 290 7.85 -13.70 -8.73
CA VAL A 290 8.54 -14.99 -8.93
C VAL A 290 8.50 -15.41 -10.39
N THR A 291 7.38 -15.21 -11.11
CA THR A 291 7.30 -15.52 -12.55
C THR A 291 8.23 -14.63 -13.39
N ALA A 292 8.58 -13.45 -12.89
CA ALA A 292 9.47 -12.53 -13.58
C ALA A 292 10.95 -12.93 -13.48
N LEU A 293 11.39 -13.65 -12.45
CA LEU A 293 12.80 -13.90 -12.17
C LEU A 293 13.62 -14.42 -13.35
N PRO A 294 13.14 -15.37 -14.21
CA PRO A 294 13.92 -15.85 -15.35
C PRO A 294 14.22 -14.76 -16.39
N THR A 295 13.36 -13.78 -16.53
CA THR A 295 13.43 -12.69 -17.53
C THR A 295 13.31 -11.33 -16.88
N TYR A 296 13.77 -11.22 -15.63
CA TYR A 296 13.63 -10.03 -14.80
C TYR A 296 14.18 -8.77 -15.49
N THR A 297 13.38 -7.72 -15.42
CA THR A 297 13.74 -6.35 -15.77
C THR A 297 13.51 -5.43 -14.55
N PRO A 298 14.16 -4.27 -14.47
CA PRO A 298 13.96 -3.34 -13.33
C PRO A 298 12.50 -2.96 -13.06
N THR A 299 11.65 -2.91 -14.08
CA THR A 299 10.22 -2.63 -13.92
C THR A 299 9.47 -3.74 -13.18
N ASP A 300 9.95 -4.99 -13.22
CA ASP A 300 9.38 -6.10 -12.44
C ASP A 300 9.55 -5.90 -10.92
N ASN A 301 10.48 -5.03 -10.48
CA ASN A 301 10.65 -4.71 -9.07
C ASN A 301 9.41 -4.05 -8.45
N HIS A 302 8.57 -3.39 -9.25
CA HIS A 302 7.31 -2.83 -8.77
C HIS A 302 6.36 -3.92 -8.24
N LEU A 303 6.42 -5.15 -8.77
CA LEU A 303 5.64 -6.29 -8.27
C LEU A 303 6.10 -6.69 -6.85
N ALA A 304 7.42 -6.77 -6.62
CA ALA A 304 7.96 -7.06 -5.30
C ALA A 304 7.62 -5.95 -4.30
N ASN A 305 7.71 -4.69 -4.72
CA ASN A 305 7.36 -3.53 -3.91
C ASN A 305 5.87 -3.52 -3.54
N ALA A 306 4.97 -3.78 -4.50
CA ALA A 306 3.54 -3.88 -4.24
C ALA A 306 3.26 -4.98 -3.20
N ALA A 307 3.80 -6.18 -3.38
CA ALA A 307 3.66 -7.28 -2.43
C ALA A 307 4.15 -6.89 -1.02
N ASN A 308 5.32 -6.24 -0.94
CA ASN A 308 5.90 -5.84 0.34
C ASN A 308 5.07 -4.76 1.03
N PHE A 309 4.70 -3.69 0.32
CA PHE A 309 3.97 -2.58 0.92
C PHE A 309 2.54 -2.95 1.30
N VAL A 310 1.85 -3.83 0.55
CA VAL A 310 0.55 -4.35 0.96
C VAL A 310 0.68 -5.15 2.26
N SER A 311 1.67 -6.06 2.39
CA SER A 311 1.87 -6.81 3.63
C SER A 311 2.29 -5.93 4.82
N THR A 312 3.05 -4.87 4.58
CA THR A 312 3.40 -3.90 5.64
C THR A 312 2.25 -2.95 5.99
N THR A 313 1.28 -2.72 5.10
CA THR A 313 0.02 -2.03 5.45
C THR A 313 -0.76 -2.83 6.49
N VAL A 314 -0.89 -4.14 6.29
CA VAL A 314 -1.53 -5.04 7.27
C VAL A 314 -0.75 -5.05 8.60
N LEU A 315 0.58 -5.13 8.54
CA LEU A 315 1.40 -5.04 9.76
C LEU A 315 1.18 -3.71 10.49
N GLY A 316 1.12 -2.60 9.75
CA GLY A 316 0.85 -1.28 10.30
C GLY A 316 -0.49 -1.21 11.03
N ALA A 317 -1.54 -1.82 10.46
CA ALA A 317 -2.84 -1.96 11.10
C ALA A 317 -2.76 -2.76 12.41
N CYS A 318 -2.07 -3.91 12.38
CA CYS A 318 -1.84 -4.73 13.57
C CYS A 318 -1.11 -3.98 14.69
N VAL A 319 -0.07 -3.23 14.34
CA VAL A 319 0.72 -2.48 15.35
C VAL A 319 -0.06 -1.29 15.89
N ALA A 320 -0.93 -0.67 15.08
CA ALA A 320 -1.75 0.47 15.50
C ALA A 320 -2.84 0.11 16.54
N VAL A 321 -3.21 -1.17 16.66
CA VAL A 321 -4.22 -1.63 17.64
C VAL A 321 -3.63 -2.42 18.81
N ALA A 322 -2.32 -2.71 18.79
CA ALA A 322 -1.64 -3.48 19.83
C ALA A 322 -1.34 -2.67 21.12
N GLU A 323 -1.78 -1.41 21.18
CA GLU A 323 -1.58 -0.45 22.26
C GLU A 323 -2.94 0.01 22.82
#